data_0998f42ab46f878e658a8b29ee6d1696
#
_entry.id   0998f42ab46f878e658a8b29ee6d1696
#
_cell.length_a   1.000
_cell.length_b   1.000
_cell.length_c   1.000
_cell.angle_alpha   90.00
_cell.angle_beta   90.00
_cell.angle_gamma   90.00
#
_symmetry.space_group_name_H-M   'P 1'
#
loop_
_entity.id
_entity.type
_entity.pdbx_description
1 polymer ?
#
loop_
_entity_poly.entity_id
_entity_poly.type
_entity_poly.pdbx_seq_one_letter_code
_entity_poly.pdbx_strand_id
1 'polypeptide(L)'
;MIGDRSFSSSPEAVAIAAQAFASGLGAGGVLACGKHFPGHGDTDKDSHFDLPVIRHDRARLDAVELYPFRMTKTFDSYMSAHIVVEALAPNTVATFSHTIMTKLLRDELGFQGALFSDDLEMRAVSAERGVEESAVLAIAAGCDILLVCKEEELAERAFEALVREIEKSPAFRERAREAAGRSEKLAKKARAYELLPRTGPDMADVLRSIDEARAKRK
;
A
#
# COMPACT_ATOMS: atom_id res chain seq x y z
N MET A 1 6.27 -14.27 -6.90
CA MET A 1 6.47 -13.03 -6.18
C MET A 1 5.65 -12.88 -4.93
N ILE A 2 4.34 -12.71 -4.99
CA ILE A 2 3.50 -12.73 -3.79
C ILE A 2 3.47 -14.14 -3.20
N GLY A 3 3.48 -15.17 -4.06
CA GLY A 3 3.61 -16.58 -3.68
C GLY A 3 2.51 -17.00 -2.70
N ASP A 4 2.91 -17.73 -1.68
CA ASP A 4 1.99 -18.26 -0.64
C ASP A 4 1.28 -17.19 0.20
N ARG A 5 1.61 -15.92 0.05
CA ARG A 5 0.89 -14.79 0.65
C ARG A 5 -0.34 -14.37 -0.15
N SER A 6 -0.54 -14.88 -1.37
CA SER A 6 -1.72 -14.63 -2.17
C SER A 6 -2.92 -15.43 -1.65
N PHE A 7 -4.09 -14.79 -1.58
CA PHE A 7 -5.32 -15.46 -1.16
C PHE A 7 -5.84 -16.44 -2.22
N SER A 8 -5.76 -16.08 -3.50
CA SER A 8 -6.27 -16.89 -4.62
C SER A 8 -5.76 -16.38 -5.96
N SER A 9 -5.95 -17.18 -7.02
CA SER A 9 -5.83 -16.76 -8.42
C SER A 9 -7.11 -16.12 -8.98
N SER A 10 -8.28 -16.29 -8.31
CA SER A 10 -9.54 -15.60 -8.69
C SER A 10 -9.61 -14.23 -8.01
N PRO A 11 -9.81 -13.14 -8.77
CA PRO A 11 -9.95 -11.79 -8.22
C PRO A 11 -11.16 -11.66 -7.29
N GLU A 12 -12.25 -12.39 -7.55
CA GLU A 12 -13.43 -12.42 -6.69
C GLU A 12 -13.12 -13.08 -5.34
N ALA A 13 -12.44 -14.23 -5.37
CA ALA A 13 -12.03 -14.92 -4.16
C ALA A 13 -11.02 -14.08 -3.35
N VAL A 14 -10.10 -13.37 -4.02
CA VAL A 14 -9.20 -12.42 -3.36
C VAL A 14 -9.98 -11.30 -2.67
N ALA A 15 -10.95 -10.69 -3.36
CA ALA A 15 -11.76 -9.61 -2.77
C ALA A 15 -12.52 -10.09 -1.51
N ILE A 16 -13.16 -11.27 -1.57
CA ILE A 16 -13.90 -11.85 -0.44
C ILE A 16 -12.95 -12.16 0.72
N ALA A 17 -11.84 -12.84 0.46
CA ALA A 17 -10.90 -13.26 1.50
C ALA A 17 -10.21 -12.05 2.15
N ALA A 18 -9.77 -11.07 1.34
CA ALA A 18 -9.15 -9.85 1.84
C ALA A 18 -10.11 -9.01 2.69
N GLN A 19 -11.39 -8.91 2.26
CA GLN A 19 -12.44 -8.24 3.02
C GLN A 19 -12.70 -8.95 4.36
N ALA A 20 -12.81 -10.27 4.37
CA ALA A 20 -13.02 -11.06 5.59
C ALA A 20 -11.82 -10.92 6.55
N PHE A 21 -10.59 -10.97 6.01
CA PHE A 21 -9.37 -10.80 6.79
C PHE A 21 -9.29 -9.40 7.43
N ALA A 22 -9.57 -8.34 6.65
CA ALA A 22 -9.61 -6.98 7.14
C ALA A 22 -10.69 -6.78 8.22
N SER A 23 -11.87 -7.38 8.05
CA SER A 23 -12.94 -7.34 9.04
C SER A 23 -12.55 -8.04 10.35
N GLY A 24 -11.85 -9.18 10.25
CA GLY A 24 -11.32 -9.90 11.41
C GLY A 24 -10.26 -9.09 12.16
N LEU A 25 -9.33 -8.45 11.44
CA LEU A 25 -8.37 -7.52 12.06
C LEU A 25 -9.08 -6.39 12.80
N GLY A 26 -10.08 -5.75 12.14
CA GLY A 26 -10.86 -4.67 12.74
C GLY A 26 -11.62 -5.11 14.01
N ALA A 27 -12.20 -6.31 14.01
CA ALA A 27 -12.84 -6.87 15.20
C ALA A 27 -11.84 -7.11 16.34
N GLY A 28 -10.57 -7.41 16.01
CA GLY A 28 -9.48 -7.53 16.97
C GLY A 28 -8.82 -6.21 17.36
N GLY A 29 -9.31 -5.06 16.87
CA GLY A 29 -8.73 -3.75 17.18
C GLY A 29 -7.47 -3.42 16.37
N VAL A 30 -7.30 -4.02 15.19
CA VAL A 30 -6.15 -3.79 14.31
C VAL A 30 -6.61 -3.19 12.98
N LEU A 31 -5.97 -2.13 12.53
CA LEU A 31 -6.25 -1.51 11.24
C LEU A 31 -5.71 -2.38 10.09
N ALA A 32 -6.43 -2.40 8.97
CA ALA A 32 -6.06 -3.16 7.81
C ALA A 32 -5.40 -2.30 6.72
N CYS A 33 -4.30 -2.81 6.15
CA CYS A 33 -3.64 -2.24 4.99
C CYS A 33 -3.71 -3.21 3.81
N GLY A 34 -4.44 -2.83 2.75
CA GLY A 34 -4.47 -3.60 1.51
C GLY A 34 -3.25 -3.33 0.65
N LYS A 35 -2.64 -4.39 0.08
CA LYS A 35 -1.42 -4.24 -0.70
C LYS A 35 -1.24 -5.34 -1.75
N HIS A 36 -0.50 -5.04 -2.80
CA HIS A 36 0.16 -3.77 -3.18
C HIS A 36 -0.58 -3.17 -4.37
N PHE A 37 -1.06 -1.93 -4.23
CA PHE A 37 -1.79 -1.23 -5.29
C PHE A 37 -0.83 -0.77 -6.39
N PRO A 38 -1.17 -0.91 -7.69
CA PRO A 38 -2.45 -1.32 -8.29
C PRO A 38 -2.62 -2.83 -8.57
N GLY A 39 -1.81 -3.69 -7.99
CA GLY A 39 -1.81 -5.14 -8.15
C GLY A 39 -0.42 -5.63 -8.52
N HIS A 40 0.13 -6.56 -7.74
CA HIS A 40 1.52 -7.06 -7.87
C HIS A 40 1.56 -8.58 -8.13
N GLY A 41 0.39 -9.22 -8.34
CA GLY A 41 0.30 -10.69 -8.41
C GLY A 41 0.88 -11.29 -9.68
N ASP A 42 0.76 -10.60 -10.81
CA ASP A 42 1.19 -11.07 -12.14
C ASP A 42 2.42 -10.30 -12.66
N THR A 43 3.46 -10.24 -11.83
CA THR A 43 4.75 -9.67 -12.19
C THR A 43 5.79 -10.78 -12.34
N ASP A 44 6.62 -10.70 -13.36
CA ASP A 44 7.68 -11.65 -13.69
C ASP A 44 8.94 -11.49 -12.82
N LYS A 45 9.10 -10.32 -12.17
CA LYS A 45 10.28 -9.96 -11.38
C LYS A 45 9.91 -9.58 -9.95
N ASP A 46 10.87 -9.75 -9.04
CA ASP A 46 10.73 -9.32 -7.65
C ASP A 46 11.23 -7.88 -7.50
N SER A 47 10.35 -6.98 -7.01
CA SER A 47 10.66 -5.57 -6.79
C SER A 47 11.77 -5.31 -5.75
N HIS A 48 12.13 -6.31 -4.95
CA HIS A 48 13.32 -6.24 -4.10
C HIS A 48 14.64 -6.26 -4.88
N PHE A 49 14.64 -6.79 -6.11
CA PHE A 49 15.86 -6.98 -6.91
C PHE A 49 15.85 -6.22 -8.22
N ASP A 50 14.67 -5.98 -8.81
CA ASP A 50 14.53 -5.33 -10.12
C ASP A 50 13.18 -4.61 -10.20
N LEU A 51 12.99 -3.73 -11.18
CA LEU A 51 11.73 -3.03 -11.42
C LEU A 51 10.79 -3.91 -12.27
N PRO A 52 9.69 -4.44 -11.68
CA PRO A 52 8.75 -5.26 -12.43
C PRO A 52 7.85 -4.43 -13.34
N VAL A 53 7.46 -5.00 -14.48
CA VAL A 53 6.61 -4.34 -15.47
C VAL A 53 5.38 -5.20 -15.77
N ILE A 54 4.19 -4.62 -15.67
CA ILE A 54 2.92 -5.22 -16.10
C ILE A 54 2.55 -4.64 -17.47
N ARG A 55 2.38 -5.54 -18.47
CA ARG A 55 2.07 -5.18 -19.87
C ARG A 55 0.64 -5.49 -20.29
N HIS A 56 -0.22 -5.82 -19.34
CA HIS A 56 -1.64 -6.05 -19.61
C HIS A 56 -2.34 -4.77 -20.03
N ASP A 57 -3.34 -4.90 -20.89
CA ASP A 57 -4.22 -3.80 -21.25
C ASP A 57 -5.15 -3.39 -20.10
N ARG A 58 -5.81 -2.26 -20.26
CA ARG A 58 -6.71 -1.72 -19.25
C ARG A 58 -7.87 -2.66 -18.91
N ALA A 59 -8.42 -3.36 -19.89
CA ALA A 59 -9.55 -4.26 -19.68
C ALA A 59 -9.16 -5.45 -18.78
N ARG A 60 -7.98 -6.03 -19.01
CA ARG A 60 -7.43 -7.08 -18.15
C ARG A 60 -7.15 -6.56 -16.74
N LEU A 61 -6.54 -5.37 -16.61
CA LEU A 61 -6.27 -4.77 -15.31
C LEU A 61 -7.55 -4.53 -14.51
N ASP A 62 -8.59 -4.04 -15.15
CA ASP A 62 -9.90 -3.82 -14.51
C ASP A 62 -10.56 -5.12 -14.06
N ALA A 63 -10.41 -6.19 -14.84
CA ALA A 63 -11.02 -7.48 -14.55
C ALA A 63 -10.29 -8.27 -13.46
N VAL A 64 -8.99 -8.08 -13.29
CA VAL A 64 -8.16 -8.93 -12.40
C VAL A 64 -7.42 -8.11 -11.35
N GLU A 65 -6.45 -7.30 -11.75
CA GLU A 65 -5.53 -6.64 -10.81
C GLU A 65 -6.24 -5.58 -9.96
N LEU A 66 -7.11 -4.77 -10.57
CA LEU A 66 -7.84 -3.69 -9.92
C LEU A 66 -9.16 -4.15 -9.27
N TYR A 67 -9.68 -5.31 -9.66
CA TYR A 67 -10.96 -5.83 -9.18
C TYR A 67 -11.02 -5.90 -7.64
N PRO A 68 -10.05 -6.51 -6.92
CA PRO A 68 -10.09 -6.57 -5.46
C PRO A 68 -10.13 -5.18 -4.81
N PHE A 69 -9.35 -4.22 -5.32
CA PHE A 69 -9.32 -2.85 -4.78
C PHE A 69 -10.63 -2.09 -5.02
N ARG A 70 -11.31 -2.38 -6.13
CA ARG A 70 -12.64 -1.82 -6.44
C ARG A 70 -13.73 -2.37 -5.53
N MET A 71 -13.66 -3.66 -5.22
CA MET A 71 -14.69 -4.37 -4.47
C MET A 71 -14.53 -4.25 -2.95
N THR A 72 -13.33 -4.02 -2.45
CA THR A 72 -13.08 -3.90 -1.01
C THR A 72 -13.25 -2.46 -0.52
N LYS A 73 -14.09 -2.25 0.51
CA LYS A 73 -14.45 -0.92 1.03
C LYS A 73 -14.03 -0.67 2.50
N THR A 74 -13.46 -1.68 3.17
CA THR A 74 -13.18 -1.64 4.62
C THR A 74 -11.73 -1.39 4.97
N PHE A 75 -10.86 -1.21 4.00
CA PHE A 75 -9.46 -0.94 4.28
C PHE A 75 -9.26 0.49 4.75
N ASP A 76 -8.51 0.64 5.84
CA ASP A 76 -8.15 1.95 6.40
C ASP A 76 -7.02 2.62 5.62
N SER A 77 -6.20 1.77 5.01
CA SER A 77 -5.05 2.18 4.22
C SER A 77 -4.79 1.22 3.07
N TYR A 78 -4.12 1.72 2.05
CA TYR A 78 -3.45 0.90 1.04
C TYR A 78 -1.96 1.19 1.02
N MET A 79 -1.19 0.27 0.45
CA MET A 79 0.23 0.44 0.17
C MET A 79 0.46 0.33 -1.33
N SER A 80 1.25 1.24 -1.88
CA SER A 80 1.62 1.22 -3.31
C SER A 80 2.60 0.09 -3.63
N ALA A 81 2.75 -0.22 -4.91
CA ALA A 81 3.76 -1.14 -5.43
C ALA A 81 4.82 -0.37 -6.22
N HIS A 82 6.09 -0.78 -6.09
CA HIS A 82 7.16 -0.31 -6.95
C HIS A 82 7.21 -1.12 -8.26
N ILE A 83 6.23 -0.87 -9.12
CA ILE A 83 6.06 -1.53 -10.43
C ILE A 83 5.74 -0.50 -11.50
N VAL A 84 5.99 -0.82 -12.75
CA VAL A 84 5.47 -0.08 -13.91
C VAL A 84 4.25 -0.82 -14.45
N VAL A 85 3.16 -0.08 -14.68
CA VAL A 85 1.96 -0.60 -15.36
C VAL A 85 1.78 0.18 -16.65
N GLU A 86 2.24 -0.40 -17.77
CA GLU A 86 2.36 0.30 -19.05
C GLU A 86 1.05 0.91 -19.55
N ALA A 87 -0.07 0.21 -19.38
CA ALA A 87 -1.38 0.69 -19.81
C ALA A 87 -1.94 1.86 -18.97
N LEU A 88 -1.36 2.14 -17.79
CA LEU A 88 -1.81 3.20 -16.89
C LEU A 88 -0.84 4.39 -16.89
N ALA A 89 0.46 4.11 -16.79
CA ALA A 89 1.52 5.11 -16.75
C ALA A 89 2.82 4.50 -17.32
N PRO A 90 3.03 4.54 -18.64
CA PRO A 90 4.23 3.97 -19.24
C PRO A 90 5.49 4.63 -18.68
N ASN A 91 6.53 3.83 -18.47
CA ASN A 91 7.85 4.27 -17.98
C ASN A 91 7.82 5.00 -16.61
N THR A 92 6.73 4.88 -15.86
CA THR A 92 6.61 5.52 -14.56
C THR A 92 6.30 4.49 -13.48
N VAL A 93 7.09 4.44 -12.41
CA VAL A 93 6.81 3.61 -11.25
C VAL A 93 5.48 4.03 -10.63
N ALA A 94 4.60 3.07 -10.35
CA ALA A 94 3.24 3.34 -9.88
C ALA A 94 3.24 4.26 -8.64
N THR A 95 4.14 4.04 -7.66
CA THR A 95 4.29 4.88 -6.47
C THR A 95 4.50 6.36 -6.79
N PHE A 96 5.14 6.68 -7.92
CA PHE A 96 5.44 8.04 -8.36
C PHE A 96 4.47 8.58 -9.42
N SER A 97 3.44 7.81 -9.76
CA SER A 97 2.48 8.17 -10.79
C SER A 97 1.23 8.82 -10.21
N HIS A 98 1.06 10.13 -10.43
CA HIS A 98 -0.18 10.84 -10.11
C HIS A 98 -1.40 10.23 -10.81
N THR A 99 -1.24 9.71 -12.03
CA THR A 99 -2.31 9.01 -12.75
C THR A 99 -2.78 7.78 -11.99
N ILE A 100 -1.87 7.01 -11.37
CA ILE A 100 -2.21 5.79 -10.64
C ILE A 100 -2.65 6.13 -9.21
N MET A 101 -1.84 6.90 -8.45
CA MET A 101 -2.08 7.12 -7.02
C MET A 101 -3.20 8.11 -6.75
N THR A 102 -3.40 9.11 -7.61
CA THR A 102 -4.48 10.09 -7.44
C THR A 102 -5.65 9.79 -8.36
N LYS A 103 -5.48 9.89 -9.68
CA LYS A 103 -6.63 9.77 -10.60
C LYS A 103 -7.31 8.41 -10.53
N LEU A 104 -6.54 7.30 -10.58
CA LEU A 104 -7.15 5.98 -10.51
C LEU A 104 -7.64 5.66 -9.09
N LEU A 105 -6.77 5.75 -8.08
CA LEU A 105 -7.12 5.30 -6.72
C LEU A 105 -8.13 6.23 -6.04
N ARG A 106 -7.90 7.54 -6.09
CA ARG A 106 -8.75 8.53 -5.40
C ARG A 106 -10.00 8.86 -6.18
N ASP A 107 -9.83 9.26 -7.47
CA ASP A 107 -10.94 9.82 -8.24
C ASP A 107 -11.82 8.71 -8.83
N GLU A 108 -11.22 7.66 -9.43
CA GLU A 108 -11.99 6.59 -10.08
C GLU A 108 -12.47 5.53 -9.08
N LEU A 109 -11.58 4.99 -8.22
CA LEU A 109 -11.93 3.95 -7.25
C LEU A 109 -12.53 4.51 -5.95
N GLY A 110 -12.43 5.82 -5.72
CA GLY A 110 -13.06 6.53 -4.60
C GLY A 110 -12.40 6.28 -3.24
N PHE A 111 -11.15 5.84 -3.18
CA PHE A 111 -10.47 5.55 -1.92
C PHE A 111 -10.09 6.83 -1.17
N GLN A 112 -10.52 6.94 0.10
CA GLN A 112 -10.31 8.13 0.94
C GLN A 112 -9.38 7.88 2.14
N GLY A 113 -8.92 6.63 2.35
CA GLY A 113 -8.00 6.27 3.43
C GLY A 113 -6.57 6.72 3.18
N ALA A 114 -5.65 6.40 4.10
CA ALA A 114 -4.24 6.72 3.97
C ALA A 114 -3.55 5.80 2.94
N LEU A 115 -2.66 6.37 2.13
CA LEU A 115 -1.84 5.63 1.17
C LEU A 115 -0.38 5.64 1.61
N PHE A 116 0.15 4.46 1.88
CA PHE A 116 1.57 4.24 2.13
C PHE A 116 2.34 4.09 0.82
N SER A 117 3.57 4.58 0.74
CA SER A 117 4.52 4.03 -0.22
C SER A 117 4.89 2.61 0.19
N ASP A 118 5.42 1.78 -0.72
CA ASP A 118 6.32 0.70 -0.32
C ASP A 118 7.66 1.28 0.13
N ASP A 119 8.57 0.46 0.66
CA ASP A 119 9.85 0.92 1.18
C ASP A 119 10.70 1.58 0.08
N LEU A 120 11.00 2.87 0.27
CA LEU A 120 11.76 3.66 -0.70
C LEU A 120 13.23 3.23 -0.82
N GLU A 121 13.71 2.35 0.06
CA GLU A 121 15.04 1.76 -0.02
C GLU A 121 15.07 0.51 -0.92
N MET A 122 13.91 0.03 -1.40
CA MET A 122 13.86 -1.11 -2.32
C MET A 122 14.56 -0.79 -3.64
N ARG A 123 15.34 -1.76 -4.13
CA ARG A 123 16.18 -1.61 -5.32
C ARG A 123 15.42 -1.18 -6.57
N ALA A 124 14.15 -1.56 -6.69
CA ALA A 124 13.28 -1.15 -7.79
C ALA A 124 13.20 0.38 -7.97
N VAL A 125 13.45 1.16 -6.92
CA VAL A 125 13.42 2.62 -6.96
C VAL A 125 14.75 3.24 -6.56
N SER A 126 15.45 2.70 -5.55
CA SER A 126 16.71 3.25 -5.04
C SER A 126 17.89 3.09 -6.02
N ALA A 127 17.80 2.19 -7.00
CA ALA A 127 18.84 2.03 -8.02
C ALA A 127 18.94 3.22 -8.98
N GLU A 128 17.85 3.96 -9.19
CA GLU A 128 17.77 5.06 -10.14
C GLU A 128 17.65 6.43 -9.48
N ARG A 129 17.16 6.49 -8.24
CA ARG A 129 16.84 7.76 -7.54
C ARG A 129 17.29 7.73 -6.10
N GLY A 130 17.72 8.88 -5.60
CA GLY A 130 17.93 9.08 -4.18
C GLY A 130 16.61 9.09 -3.40
N VAL A 131 16.67 8.81 -2.11
CA VAL A 131 15.50 8.78 -1.23
C VAL A 131 14.80 10.14 -1.17
N GLU A 132 15.53 11.23 -1.29
CA GLU A 132 15.02 12.61 -1.27
C GLU A 132 14.07 12.87 -2.44
N GLU A 133 14.51 12.53 -3.65
CA GLU A 133 13.68 12.67 -4.86
C GLU A 133 12.47 11.73 -4.79
N SER A 134 12.69 10.48 -4.38
CA SER A 134 11.64 9.48 -4.23
C SER A 134 10.57 9.91 -3.24
N ALA A 135 10.95 10.51 -2.12
CA ALA A 135 10.03 11.03 -1.11
C ALA A 135 9.13 12.15 -1.68
N VAL A 136 9.74 13.12 -2.35
CA VAL A 136 9.00 14.24 -2.97
C VAL A 136 8.04 13.72 -4.05
N LEU A 137 8.51 12.85 -4.94
CA LEU A 137 7.68 12.28 -6.01
C LEU A 137 6.51 11.45 -5.47
N ALA A 138 6.73 10.64 -4.44
CA ALA A 138 5.67 9.81 -3.84
C ALA A 138 4.56 10.67 -3.22
N ILE A 139 4.91 11.71 -2.45
CA ILE A 139 3.91 12.65 -1.89
C ILE A 139 3.20 13.40 -3.01
N ALA A 140 3.92 13.90 -4.00
CA ALA A 140 3.33 14.60 -5.14
C ALA A 140 2.37 13.70 -5.94
N ALA A 141 2.68 12.41 -6.08
CA ALA A 141 1.84 11.44 -6.77
C ALA A 141 0.55 11.11 -6.03
N GLY A 142 0.51 11.18 -4.71
CA GLY A 142 -0.69 10.87 -3.92
C GLY A 142 -0.48 10.03 -2.67
N CYS A 143 0.75 9.58 -2.37
CA CYS A 143 1.07 8.93 -1.10
C CYS A 143 0.92 9.90 0.08
N ASP A 144 0.54 9.37 1.23
CA ASP A 144 0.33 10.15 2.46
C ASP A 144 1.38 9.81 3.53
N ILE A 145 1.91 8.60 3.50
CA ILE A 145 2.90 8.09 4.45
C ILE A 145 4.00 7.39 3.65
N LEU A 146 5.25 7.69 3.97
CA LEU A 146 6.41 7.11 3.30
C LEU A 146 7.10 6.11 4.22
N LEU A 147 7.60 5.02 3.64
CA LEU A 147 8.39 4.02 4.34
C LEU A 147 9.85 4.13 3.93
N VAL A 148 10.73 4.25 4.94
CA VAL A 148 12.19 4.13 4.85
C VAL A 148 12.57 3.23 6.02
N CYS A 149 12.97 1.98 5.73
CA CYS A 149 12.86 0.91 6.73
C CYS A 149 14.18 0.47 7.35
N LYS A 150 15.33 0.80 6.75
CA LYS A 150 16.64 0.29 7.19
C LYS A 150 17.53 1.35 7.80
N GLU A 151 17.68 2.49 7.10
CA GLU A 151 18.67 3.50 7.43
C GLU A 151 18.00 4.78 7.92
N GLU A 152 18.19 5.10 9.21
CA GLU A 152 17.63 6.29 9.84
C GLU A 152 18.07 7.58 9.15
N GLU A 153 19.35 7.65 8.74
CA GLU A 153 19.89 8.79 7.98
C GLU A 153 19.10 9.05 6.68
N LEU A 154 18.68 7.99 5.97
CA LEU A 154 17.87 8.15 4.76
C LEU A 154 16.47 8.68 5.08
N ALA A 155 15.89 8.29 6.23
CA ALA A 155 14.62 8.83 6.67
C ALA A 155 14.73 10.34 7.00
N GLU A 156 15.80 10.77 7.65
CA GLU A 156 16.07 12.19 7.92
C GLU A 156 16.24 12.97 6.61
N ARG A 157 17.02 12.47 5.67
CA ARG A 157 17.24 13.09 4.34
C ARG A 157 15.94 13.22 3.56
N ALA A 158 15.08 12.18 3.57
CA ALA A 158 13.76 12.23 2.97
C ALA A 158 12.90 13.32 3.61
N PHE A 159 12.86 13.39 4.95
CA PHE A 159 12.11 14.42 5.67
C PHE A 159 12.59 15.84 5.33
N GLU A 160 13.90 16.09 5.35
CA GLU A 160 14.45 17.39 4.96
C GLU A 160 14.11 17.78 3.52
N ALA A 161 14.11 16.83 2.59
CA ALA A 161 13.71 17.08 1.21
C ALA A 161 12.24 17.50 1.10
N LEU A 162 11.34 16.86 1.86
CA LEU A 162 9.94 17.27 1.93
C LEU A 162 9.78 18.67 2.51
N VAL A 163 10.50 19.02 3.58
CA VAL A 163 10.48 20.37 4.18
C VAL A 163 10.91 21.43 3.15
N ARG A 164 12.04 21.19 2.48
CA ARG A 164 12.53 22.10 1.42
C ARG A 164 11.52 22.28 0.29
N GLU A 165 10.83 21.21 -0.12
CA GLU A 165 9.86 21.33 -1.22
C GLU A 165 8.55 22.01 -0.76
N ILE A 166 8.12 21.83 0.48
CA ILE A 166 6.99 22.54 1.10
C ILE A 166 7.26 24.06 1.12
N GLU A 167 8.50 24.49 1.37
CA GLU A 167 8.87 25.90 1.38
C GLU A 167 8.84 26.52 -0.02
N LYS A 168 9.28 25.78 -1.04
CA LYS A 168 9.39 26.24 -2.42
C LYS A 168 8.07 26.26 -3.17
N SER A 169 7.21 25.25 -2.96
CA SER A 169 6.03 25.01 -3.79
C SER A 169 4.74 25.11 -2.99
N PRO A 170 3.90 26.15 -3.21
CA PRO A 170 2.58 26.24 -2.60
C PRO A 170 1.67 25.04 -2.93
N ALA A 171 1.76 24.51 -4.15
CA ALA A 171 0.98 23.35 -4.57
C ALA A 171 1.42 22.09 -3.81
N PHE A 172 2.73 21.88 -3.65
CA PHE A 172 3.25 20.76 -2.88
C PHE A 172 2.90 20.90 -1.38
N ARG A 173 2.96 22.10 -0.84
CA ARG A 173 2.53 22.39 0.54
C ARG A 173 1.08 21.98 0.78
N GLU A 174 0.17 22.29 -0.15
CA GLU A 174 -1.23 21.88 -0.02
C GLU A 174 -1.38 20.37 -0.08
N ARG A 175 -0.68 19.70 -1.01
CA ARG A 175 -0.66 18.23 -1.10
C ARG A 175 -0.11 17.59 0.18
N ALA A 176 0.98 18.14 0.75
CA ALA A 176 1.56 17.66 2.01
C ALA A 176 0.59 17.85 3.20
N ARG A 177 -0.19 18.94 3.21
CA ARG A 177 -1.24 19.17 4.22
C ARG A 177 -2.37 18.13 4.12
N GLU A 178 -2.80 17.79 2.93
CA GLU A 178 -3.76 16.69 2.72
C GLU A 178 -3.22 15.35 3.20
N ALA A 179 -1.94 15.04 2.90
CA ALA A 179 -1.27 13.82 3.36
C ALA A 179 -1.25 13.74 4.88
N ALA A 180 -0.82 14.80 5.53
CA ALA A 180 -0.80 14.90 7.00
C ALA A 180 -2.21 14.69 7.59
N GLY A 181 -3.23 15.28 6.99
CA GLY A 181 -4.62 15.11 7.44
C GLY A 181 -5.11 13.66 7.37
N ARG A 182 -4.75 12.90 6.31
CA ARG A 182 -5.11 11.47 6.19
C ARG A 182 -4.29 10.62 7.17
N SER A 183 -3.00 10.91 7.33
CA SER A 183 -2.13 10.25 8.30
C SER A 183 -2.62 10.44 9.74
N GLU A 184 -3.01 11.66 10.12
CA GLU A 184 -3.58 11.93 11.44
C GLU A 184 -4.91 11.20 11.69
N LYS A 185 -5.79 11.12 10.67
CA LYS A 185 -7.05 10.37 10.79
C LYS A 185 -6.77 8.90 11.04
N LEU A 186 -5.81 8.31 10.31
CA LEU A 186 -5.39 6.91 10.52
C LEU A 186 -4.84 6.70 11.93
N ALA A 187 -3.93 7.58 12.39
CA ALA A 187 -3.34 7.52 13.72
C ALA A 187 -4.39 7.66 14.84
N LYS A 188 -5.35 8.58 14.68
CA LYS A 188 -6.47 8.73 15.64
C LYS A 188 -7.33 7.47 15.70
N LYS A 189 -7.61 6.85 14.56
CA LYS A 189 -8.35 5.58 14.51
C LYS A 189 -7.58 4.45 15.19
N ALA A 190 -6.27 4.33 14.94
CA ALA A 190 -5.42 3.33 15.60
C ALA A 190 -5.44 3.49 17.14
N ARG A 191 -5.29 4.70 17.65
CA ARG A 191 -5.37 4.98 19.09
C ARG A 191 -6.74 4.64 19.69
N ALA A 192 -7.82 4.87 18.96
CA ALA A 192 -9.16 4.49 19.42
C ALA A 192 -9.29 2.97 19.57
N TYR A 193 -8.66 2.18 18.72
CA TYR A 193 -8.62 0.72 18.83
C TYR A 193 -7.78 0.22 20.01
N GLU A 194 -6.71 0.93 20.41
CA GLU A 194 -5.92 0.59 21.60
C GLU A 194 -6.74 0.67 22.90
N LEU A 195 -7.77 1.52 22.92
CA LEU A 195 -8.66 1.72 24.07
C LEU A 195 -9.81 0.72 24.13
N LEU A 196 -10.01 -0.10 23.09
CA LEU A 196 -11.05 -1.12 23.12
C LEU A 196 -10.66 -2.27 24.05
N PRO A 197 -11.62 -2.83 24.82
CA PRO A 197 -11.36 -4.03 25.60
C PRO A 197 -10.85 -5.14 24.65
N ARG A 198 -9.70 -5.70 24.94
CA ARG A 198 -9.18 -6.85 24.20
C ARG A 198 -9.98 -8.09 24.55
N THR A 199 -11.07 -8.32 23.82
CA THR A 199 -11.97 -9.48 23.99
C THR A 199 -11.63 -10.61 23.01
N GLY A 200 -10.37 -10.72 22.60
CA GLY A 200 -9.91 -11.78 21.69
C GLY A 200 -9.71 -13.12 22.43
N PRO A 201 -9.68 -14.23 21.68
CA PRO A 201 -9.27 -15.51 22.24
C PRO A 201 -7.85 -15.42 22.81
N ASP A 202 -7.55 -16.23 23.81
CA ASP A 202 -6.19 -16.35 24.33
C ASP A 202 -5.23 -16.70 23.17
N MET A 203 -4.05 -16.05 23.16
CA MET A 203 -3.04 -16.30 22.13
C MET A 203 -2.67 -17.78 22.04
N ALA A 204 -2.69 -18.50 23.17
CA ALA A 204 -2.47 -19.95 23.20
C ALA A 204 -3.54 -20.73 22.42
N ASP A 205 -4.80 -20.29 22.46
CA ASP A 205 -5.91 -20.91 21.70
C ASP A 205 -5.78 -20.61 20.21
N VAL A 206 -5.36 -19.39 19.85
CA VAL A 206 -5.10 -19.02 18.45
C VAL A 206 -3.97 -19.86 17.85
N LEU A 207 -2.85 -19.98 18.56
CA LEU A 207 -1.70 -20.78 18.11
C LEU A 207 -2.09 -22.25 17.95
N ARG A 208 -2.85 -22.81 18.90
CA ARG A 208 -3.36 -24.17 18.82
C ARG A 208 -4.24 -24.39 17.59
N SER A 209 -5.15 -23.46 17.32
CA SER A 209 -6.02 -23.51 16.13
C SER A 209 -5.23 -23.45 14.82
N ILE A 210 -4.15 -22.66 14.78
CA ILE A 210 -3.25 -22.58 13.61
C ILE A 210 -2.52 -23.92 13.41
N ASP A 211 -2.00 -24.53 14.46
CA ASP A 211 -1.28 -25.80 14.39
C ASP A 211 -2.21 -26.94 13.97
N GLU A 212 -3.43 -26.99 14.48
CA GLU A 212 -4.46 -27.94 14.04
C GLU A 212 -4.84 -27.77 12.57
N ALA A 213 -4.96 -26.53 12.09
CA ALA A 213 -5.23 -26.23 10.68
C ALA A 213 -4.07 -26.64 9.77
N ARG A 214 -2.82 -26.46 10.21
CA ARG A 214 -1.62 -26.91 9.50
C ARG A 214 -1.52 -28.42 9.43
N ALA A 215 -1.88 -29.14 10.51
CA ALA A 215 -1.85 -30.60 10.55
C ALA A 215 -2.87 -31.24 9.59
N LYS A 216 -4.00 -30.59 9.34
CA LYS A 216 -5.05 -31.05 8.39
C LYS A 216 -4.69 -30.82 6.91
N ARG A 217 -3.63 -30.08 6.60
CA ARG A 217 -3.16 -29.82 5.23
C ARG A 217 -2.03 -30.76 4.77
N LYS A 218 -1.57 -31.64 5.64
CA LYS A 218 -0.67 -32.75 5.31
C LYS A 218 -1.45 -34.01 5.04
#